data_13ae5964c1e86553558cdd1345f82f86
#
_entry.id   13ae5964c1e86553558cdd1345f82f86
#
_cell.length_a   1.000
_cell.length_b   1.000
_cell.length_c   1.000
_cell.angle_alpha   90.00
_cell.angle_beta   90.00
_cell.angle_gamma   90.00
#
_symmetry.space_group_name_H-M   'P 1'
#
loop_
_entity.id
_entity.type
_entity.pdbx_description
1 polymer ?
#
loop_
_entity_poly.entity_id
_entity_poly.type
_entity_poly.pdbx_seq_one_letter_code
_entity_poly.pdbx_strand_id
1 'polypeptide(L)'
;EHERARKRVADLELQKRHFFGFEGSNAGLLNQPDVTISTTLMTATLSQMTDTQFQAFLASVGTEYGKNNQYTISFNRMLIPTSDFLSLGQPFGQFGLTRLQVLEDALRRVAGADFKIVHAKYCDNASANGQKARYVFYNTDPDNLCAYMPVPYTPMPLFPQGSLDLISQAHMQYIPPYLKRTTSMLYADVQ
;
A
#
# COMPACT_ATOMS: atom_id res chain seq x y z
N GLU A 1 -15.45 9.71 -26.00
CA GLU A 1 -14.14 10.13 -25.46
C GLU A 1 -14.27 10.79 -24.07
N HIS A 2 -15.20 11.73 -23.89
CA HIS A 2 -15.39 12.45 -22.61
C HIS A 2 -15.70 11.52 -21.43
N GLU A 3 -16.50 10.47 -21.63
CA GLU A 3 -16.87 9.52 -20.58
C GLU A 3 -15.65 8.71 -20.10
N ARG A 4 -14.80 8.26 -21.03
CA ARG A 4 -13.54 7.56 -20.70
C ARG A 4 -12.59 8.46 -19.90
N ALA A 5 -12.49 9.74 -20.27
CA ALA A 5 -11.67 10.70 -19.56
C ALA A 5 -12.18 10.91 -18.12
N ARG A 6 -13.49 11.10 -17.93
CA ARG A 6 -14.10 11.22 -16.60
C ARG A 6 -13.88 9.99 -15.74
N LYS A 7 -14.10 8.79 -16.28
CA LYS A 7 -13.84 7.54 -15.56
C LYS A 7 -12.38 7.46 -15.12
N ARG A 8 -11.44 7.81 -16.00
CA ARG A 8 -10.01 7.81 -15.66
C ARG A 8 -9.68 8.77 -14.53
N VAL A 9 -10.27 9.97 -14.52
CA VAL A 9 -10.10 10.93 -13.42
C VAL A 9 -10.70 10.38 -12.13
N ALA A 10 -11.89 9.79 -12.19
CA ALA A 10 -12.51 9.15 -11.03
C ALA A 10 -11.66 7.99 -10.47
N ASP A 11 -11.10 7.15 -11.34
CA ASP A 11 -10.22 6.04 -10.93
C ASP A 11 -8.93 6.55 -10.27
N LEU A 12 -8.34 7.64 -10.77
CA LEU A 12 -7.15 8.26 -10.17
C LEU A 12 -7.45 8.87 -8.79
N GLU A 13 -8.57 9.58 -8.66
CA GLU A 13 -9.04 10.10 -7.38
C GLU A 13 -9.35 8.98 -6.40
N LEU A 14 -9.99 7.91 -6.85
CA LEU A 14 -10.24 6.73 -6.04
C LEU A 14 -8.95 6.11 -5.50
N GLN A 15 -7.94 5.94 -6.36
CA GLN A 15 -6.64 5.44 -5.94
C GLN A 15 -6.01 6.35 -4.89
N LYS A 16 -5.98 7.65 -5.10
CA LYS A 16 -5.44 8.61 -4.13
C LYS A 16 -6.16 8.51 -2.79
N ARG A 17 -7.49 8.45 -2.80
CA ARG A 17 -8.31 8.31 -1.58
C ARG A 17 -8.13 6.95 -0.90
N HIS A 18 -7.86 5.90 -1.66
CA HIS A 18 -7.53 4.59 -1.09
C HIS A 18 -6.24 4.64 -0.25
N PHE A 19 -5.23 5.36 -0.73
CA PHE A 19 -3.95 5.44 -0.04
C PHE A 19 -3.92 6.49 1.08
N PHE A 20 -4.56 7.64 0.90
CA PHE A 20 -4.50 8.77 1.84
C PHE A 20 -5.80 9.09 2.57
N GLY A 21 -6.90 8.45 2.20
CA GLY A 21 -8.22 8.77 2.73
C GLY A 21 -8.83 10.03 2.15
N PHE A 22 -9.89 10.50 2.78
CA PHE A 22 -10.51 11.79 2.48
C PHE A 22 -9.80 12.90 3.23
N GLU A 23 -9.84 14.10 2.69
CA GLU A 23 -9.27 15.29 3.31
C GLU A 23 -9.85 15.48 4.73
N GLY A 24 -8.95 15.56 5.71
CA GLY A 24 -9.32 15.67 7.12
C GLY A 24 -9.63 14.36 7.86
N SER A 25 -9.60 13.18 7.22
CA SER A 25 -9.95 11.92 7.90
C SER A 25 -8.78 11.00 8.22
N ASN A 26 -7.59 11.18 7.63
CA ASN A 26 -6.41 10.32 7.82
C ASN A 26 -6.73 8.81 7.83
N ALA A 27 -7.66 8.36 6.99
CA ALA A 27 -8.16 6.99 6.99
C ALA A 27 -7.82 6.25 5.69
N GLY A 28 -6.67 6.52 5.11
CA GLY A 28 -6.16 5.78 3.95
C GLY A 28 -5.21 4.66 4.35
N LEU A 29 -4.83 3.81 3.41
CA LEU A 29 -3.93 2.67 3.66
C LEU A 29 -2.55 3.08 4.20
N LEU A 30 -2.06 4.28 3.87
CA LEU A 30 -0.74 4.78 4.25
C LEU A 30 -0.74 5.64 5.52
N ASN A 31 -1.88 6.04 6.03
CA ASN A 31 -2.00 6.95 7.15
C ASN A 31 -3.14 6.60 8.10
N GLN A 32 -3.36 5.30 8.33
CA GLN A 32 -4.29 4.84 9.35
C GLN A 32 -3.86 5.37 10.73
N PRO A 33 -4.81 5.87 11.53
CA PRO A 33 -4.52 6.23 12.91
C PRO A 33 -4.16 4.98 13.72
N ASP A 34 -3.40 5.17 14.78
CA ASP A 34 -3.03 4.15 15.77
C ASP A 34 -2.24 2.94 15.24
N VAL A 35 -1.75 3.01 13.99
CA VAL A 35 -0.84 1.99 13.45
C VAL A 35 0.58 2.27 13.92
N THR A 36 1.24 1.23 14.41
CA THR A 36 2.63 1.33 14.85
C THR A 36 3.56 1.65 13.68
N ILE A 37 4.43 2.64 13.89
CA ILE A 37 5.48 3.01 12.93
C ILE A 37 6.82 2.51 13.48
N SER A 38 7.44 1.55 12.80
CA SER A 38 8.80 1.12 13.10
C SER A 38 9.80 2.01 12.36
N THR A 39 10.64 2.69 13.10
CA THR A 39 11.76 3.48 12.57
C THR A 39 13.07 2.70 12.59
N THR A 40 13.11 1.56 13.28
CA THR A 40 14.31 0.74 13.43
C THR A 40 14.45 -0.32 12.34
N LEU A 41 13.32 -0.69 11.70
CA LEU A 41 13.28 -1.76 10.71
C LEU A 41 13.96 -1.36 9.39
N MET A 42 13.86 -0.09 8.99
CA MET A 42 14.34 0.43 7.71
C MET A 42 15.38 1.54 7.91
N THR A 43 16.66 1.18 7.77
CA THR A 43 17.77 2.16 7.82
C THR A 43 18.01 2.86 6.49
N ALA A 44 17.58 2.24 5.38
CA ALA A 44 17.65 2.75 4.01
C ALA A 44 16.55 2.10 3.19
N THR A 45 16.38 2.49 1.92
CA THR A 45 15.50 1.76 0.99
C THR A 45 16.08 0.37 0.69
N LEU A 46 15.25 -0.61 0.39
CA LEU A 46 15.70 -1.99 0.17
C LEU A 46 16.74 -2.12 -0.96
N SER A 47 16.65 -1.25 -1.97
CA SER A 47 17.61 -1.20 -3.06
C SER A 47 18.98 -0.63 -2.65
N GLN A 48 18.99 0.27 -1.65
CA GLN A 48 20.20 0.94 -1.16
C GLN A 48 20.87 0.22 0.02
N MET A 49 20.17 -0.73 0.64
CA MET A 49 20.74 -1.52 1.73
C MET A 49 21.97 -2.31 1.27
N THR A 50 22.98 -2.39 2.14
CA THR A 50 24.05 -3.36 1.98
C THR A 50 23.52 -4.78 2.17
N ASP A 51 24.24 -5.79 1.71
CA ASP A 51 23.82 -7.20 1.84
C ASP A 51 23.60 -7.60 3.30
N THR A 52 24.46 -7.14 4.20
CA THR A 52 24.34 -7.38 5.64
C THR A 52 23.08 -6.73 6.22
N GLN A 53 22.79 -5.49 5.84
CA GLN A 53 21.57 -4.79 6.26
C GLN A 53 20.31 -5.46 5.73
N PHE A 54 20.34 -5.90 4.47
CA PHE A 54 19.23 -6.60 3.85
C PHE A 54 18.93 -7.94 4.54
N GLN A 55 19.96 -8.71 4.88
CA GLN A 55 19.80 -9.95 5.65
C GLN A 55 19.27 -9.68 7.07
N ALA A 56 19.78 -8.65 7.75
CA ALA A 56 19.29 -8.25 9.07
C ALA A 56 17.81 -7.82 9.02
N PHE A 57 17.43 -7.09 7.98
CA PHE A 57 16.03 -6.74 7.72
C PHE A 57 15.15 -7.99 7.55
N LEU A 58 15.54 -8.95 6.70
CA LEU A 58 14.81 -10.20 6.51
C LEU A 58 14.63 -11.00 7.80
N ALA A 59 15.65 -11.01 8.65
CA ALA A 59 15.59 -11.69 9.95
C ALA A 59 14.68 -10.97 10.96
N SER A 60 14.58 -9.66 10.91
CA SER A 60 13.87 -8.84 11.90
C SER A 60 12.40 -8.61 11.59
N VAL A 61 12.01 -8.58 10.32
CA VAL A 61 10.64 -8.26 9.87
C VAL A 61 9.58 -9.11 10.57
N GLY A 62 9.75 -10.43 10.56
CA GLY A 62 8.77 -11.34 11.18
C GLY A 62 8.64 -11.13 12.70
N THR A 63 9.76 -10.85 13.35
CA THR A 63 9.80 -10.60 14.79
C THR A 63 9.15 -9.26 15.15
N GLU A 64 9.44 -8.19 14.42
CA GLU A 64 8.86 -6.87 14.67
C GLU A 64 7.36 -6.84 14.39
N TYR A 65 6.92 -7.45 13.29
CA TYR A 65 5.48 -7.58 13.03
C TYR A 65 4.79 -8.45 14.09
N GLY A 66 5.40 -9.58 14.47
CA GLY A 66 4.87 -10.47 15.50
C GLY A 66 4.76 -9.80 16.87
N LYS A 67 5.75 -9.02 17.28
CA LYS A 67 5.70 -8.23 18.52
C LYS A 67 4.53 -7.25 18.52
N ASN A 68 4.27 -6.58 17.38
CA ASN A 68 3.18 -5.61 17.26
C ASN A 68 1.80 -6.22 17.51
N ASN A 69 1.60 -7.50 17.16
CA ASN A 69 0.31 -8.18 17.28
C ASN A 69 0.34 -9.39 18.24
N GLN A 70 1.38 -9.52 19.06
CA GLN A 70 1.56 -10.64 19.99
C GLN A 70 1.52 -12.02 19.29
N TYR A 71 2.03 -12.08 18.07
CA TYR A 71 2.07 -13.30 17.22
C TYR A 71 0.71 -13.93 16.90
N THR A 72 -0.36 -13.14 16.95
CA THR A 72 -1.73 -13.62 16.68
C THR A 72 -2.13 -13.56 15.22
N ILE A 73 -1.51 -12.67 14.43
CA ILE A 73 -1.84 -12.41 13.04
C ILE A 73 -0.55 -12.40 12.22
N SER A 74 -0.53 -13.12 11.09
CA SER A 74 0.56 -13.03 10.11
C SER A 74 0.21 -12.01 9.03
N PHE A 75 1.18 -11.22 8.56
CA PHE A 75 0.97 -10.40 7.37
C PHE A 75 0.93 -11.29 6.12
N ASN A 76 0.18 -10.88 5.10
CA ASN A 76 0.14 -11.58 3.82
C ASN A 76 0.44 -10.65 2.64
N ARG A 77 0.64 -9.38 2.92
CA ARG A 77 1.01 -8.37 1.92
C ARG A 77 2.12 -7.47 2.44
N MET A 78 3.01 -7.12 1.54
CA MET A 78 4.00 -6.06 1.74
C MET A 78 3.82 -5.05 0.62
N LEU A 79 3.56 -3.80 0.98
CA LEU A 79 3.49 -2.69 0.05
C LEU A 79 4.83 -1.95 0.08
N ILE A 80 5.41 -1.75 -1.11
CA ILE A 80 6.71 -1.10 -1.27
C ILE A 80 6.62 0.08 -2.24
N PRO A 81 7.52 1.07 -2.13
CA PRO A 81 7.64 2.16 -3.10
C PRO A 81 7.91 1.63 -4.52
N THR A 82 7.28 2.24 -5.53
CA THR A 82 7.47 1.81 -6.92
C THR A 82 8.91 2.02 -7.39
N SER A 83 9.56 3.12 -6.99
CA SER A 83 10.94 3.41 -7.30
C SER A 83 11.89 2.31 -6.81
N ASP A 84 11.67 1.85 -5.58
CA ASP A 84 12.47 0.80 -4.96
C ASP A 84 12.18 -0.57 -5.60
N PHE A 85 10.91 -0.89 -5.86
CA PHE A 85 10.52 -2.13 -6.53
C PHE A 85 11.22 -2.35 -7.88
N LEU A 86 11.28 -1.31 -8.70
CA LEU A 86 11.95 -1.36 -9.99
C LEU A 86 13.46 -1.63 -9.84
N SER A 87 14.08 -1.07 -8.81
CA SER A 87 15.50 -1.25 -8.52
C SER A 87 15.83 -2.64 -7.98
N LEU A 88 14.89 -3.29 -7.26
CA LEU A 88 15.07 -4.64 -6.73
C LEU A 88 15.10 -5.75 -7.80
N GLY A 89 14.66 -5.44 -9.02
CA GLY A 89 14.75 -6.36 -10.17
C GLY A 89 16.16 -6.58 -10.72
N GLN A 90 17.17 -5.86 -10.21
CA GLN A 90 18.57 -6.04 -10.61
C GLN A 90 19.14 -7.36 -10.06
N PRO A 91 20.03 -8.03 -10.83
CA PRO A 91 20.72 -9.23 -10.34
C PRO A 91 21.47 -8.96 -9.04
N PHE A 92 21.36 -9.88 -8.11
CA PHE A 92 21.99 -9.80 -6.79
C PHE A 92 22.91 -11.01 -6.55
N GLY A 93 24.16 -10.71 -6.28
CA GLY A 93 25.17 -11.75 -6.04
C GLY A 93 25.60 -12.55 -7.28
N GLN A 94 26.34 -13.64 -7.05
CA GLN A 94 26.91 -14.47 -8.11
C GLN A 94 25.93 -15.46 -8.74
N PHE A 95 24.75 -15.66 -8.16
CA PHE A 95 23.82 -16.71 -8.55
C PHE A 95 22.70 -16.24 -9.51
N GLY A 96 22.74 -14.99 -9.98
CA GLY A 96 21.75 -14.46 -10.91
C GLY A 96 20.34 -14.24 -10.33
N LEU A 97 20.15 -14.44 -9.02
CA LEU A 97 18.90 -14.11 -8.34
C LEU A 97 18.76 -12.59 -8.19
N THR A 98 17.54 -12.10 -8.27
CA THR A 98 17.25 -10.70 -7.98
C THR A 98 17.00 -10.52 -6.48
N ARG A 99 17.26 -9.31 -5.96
CA ARG A 99 16.90 -8.99 -4.56
C ARG A 99 15.41 -9.18 -4.30
N LEU A 100 14.57 -8.92 -5.30
CA LEU A 100 13.13 -9.13 -5.22
C LEU A 100 12.77 -10.61 -4.99
N GLN A 101 13.42 -11.53 -5.71
CA GLN A 101 13.20 -12.97 -5.52
C GLN A 101 13.61 -13.42 -4.14
N VAL A 102 14.79 -12.98 -3.67
CA VAL A 102 15.27 -13.31 -2.32
C VAL A 102 14.33 -12.78 -1.25
N LEU A 103 13.84 -11.54 -1.41
CA LEU A 103 12.87 -10.92 -0.53
C LEU A 103 11.56 -11.71 -0.49
N GLU A 104 11.01 -12.03 -1.67
CA GLU A 104 9.75 -12.76 -1.77
C GLU A 104 9.84 -14.16 -1.16
N ASP A 105 10.89 -14.90 -1.45
CA ASP A 105 11.11 -16.25 -0.92
C ASP A 105 11.30 -16.25 0.60
N ALA A 106 12.08 -15.31 1.13
CA ALA A 106 12.32 -15.19 2.56
C ALA A 106 11.03 -14.81 3.31
N LEU A 107 10.30 -13.82 2.82
CA LEU A 107 9.06 -13.36 3.47
C LEU A 107 7.92 -14.37 3.31
N ARG A 108 7.85 -15.10 2.21
CA ARG A 108 6.88 -16.18 2.02
C ARG A 108 7.06 -17.31 3.04
N ARG A 109 8.28 -17.58 3.49
CA ARG A 109 8.54 -18.57 4.57
C ARG A 109 8.01 -18.10 5.93
N VAL A 110 7.99 -16.79 6.18
CA VAL A 110 7.53 -16.20 7.44
C VAL A 110 6.03 -15.94 7.42
N ALA A 111 5.51 -15.42 6.30
CA ALA A 111 4.15 -14.94 6.15
C ALA A 111 3.17 -15.99 5.62
N GLY A 112 3.68 -17.06 4.98
CA GLY A 112 2.89 -18.13 4.37
C GLY A 112 2.81 -18.04 2.85
N ALA A 113 2.20 -19.07 2.23
CA ALA A 113 2.18 -19.24 0.77
C ALA A 113 1.42 -18.11 0.03
N ASP A 114 0.44 -17.49 0.66
CA ASP A 114 -0.39 -16.44 0.07
C ASP A 114 0.27 -15.05 0.10
N PHE A 115 1.51 -14.97 0.58
CA PHE A 115 2.24 -13.72 0.65
C PHE A 115 2.49 -13.15 -0.76
N LYS A 116 2.27 -11.83 -0.91
CA LYS A 116 2.56 -11.09 -2.15
C LYS A 116 3.16 -9.73 -1.85
N ILE A 117 4.12 -9.34 -2.67
CA ILE A 117 4.67 -7.99 -2.71
C ILE A 117 3.84 -7.17 -3.69
N VAL A 118 3.42 -6.00 -3.26
CA VAL A 118 2.67 -5.02 -4.06
C VAL A 118 3.45 -3.71 -4.06
N HIS A 119 3.45 -2.99 -5.15
CA HIS A 119 4.11 -1.69 -5.21
C HIS A 119 3.10 -0.55 -5.46
N ALA A 120 3.39 0.62 -4.91
CA ALA A 120 2.60 1.82 -5.14
C ALA A 120 3.47 3.08 -5.12
N LYS A 121 3.24 3.95 -6.10
CA LYS A 121 3.93 5.25 -6.21
C LYS A 121 3.69 6.15 -5.00
N TYR A 122 2.58 5.97 -4.32
CA TYR A 122 2.20 6.77 -3.16
C TYR A 122 3.06 6.48 -1.92
N CYS A 123 3.80 5.38 -1.91
CA CYS A 123 4.70 5.02 -0.82
C CYS A 123 6.04 5.76 -0.85
N ASP A 124 6.40 6.39 -1.98
CA ASP A 124 7.71 7.04 -2.15
C ASP A 124 7.92 8.21 -1.17
N ASN A 125 6.84 8.91 -0.78
CA ASN A 125 6.88 10.06 0.12
C ASN A 125 5.82 9.96 1.23
N ALA A 126 5.57 8.78 1.75
CA ALA A 126 4.47 8.52 2.66
C ALA A 126 4.88 8.42 4.15
N SER A 127 6.16 8.62 4.49
CA SER A 127 6.61 8.62 5.88
C SER A 127 5.88 9.66 6.73
N ALA A 128 5.94 9.53 8.04
CA ALA A 128 5.31 10.48 8.97
C ALA A 128 5.69 11.95 8.71
N ASN A 129 6.89 12.19 8.17
CA ASN A 129 7.36 13.53 7.79
C ASN A 129 7.05 13.90 6.33
N GLY A 130 6.40 13.02 5.55
CA GLY A 130 6.04 13.26 4.14
C GLY A 130 7.20 13.35 3.16
N GLN A 131 8.43 13.01 3.57
CA GLN A 131 9.64 13.19 2.75
C GLN A 131 10.38 11.91 2.41
N LYS A 132 10.04 10.80 3.06
CA LYS A 132 10.74 9.53 2.90
C LYS A 132 9.79 8.40 2.55
N ALA A 133 10.34 7.32 2.06
CA ALA A 133 9.60 6.13 1.69
C ALA A 133 9.01 5.42 2.91
N ARG A 134 7.80 4.89 2.74
CA ARG A 134 7.09 4.06 3.69
C ARG A 134 6.84 2.68 3.10
N TYR A 135 7.15 1.66 3.87
CA TYR A 135 6.81 0.27 3.60
C TYR A 135 5.69 -0.15 4.54
N VAL A 136 4.75 -0.93 4.03
CA VAL A 136 3.58 -1.34 4.81
C VAL A 136 3.47 -2.86 4.81
N PHE A 137 3.44 -3.45 5.99
CA PHE A 137 3.12 -4.86 6.20
C PHE A 137 1.70 -4.94 6.71
N TYR A 138 0.84 -5.71 6.06
CA TYR A 138 -0.56 -5.80 6.45
C TYR A 138 -1.17 -7.14 6.10
N ASN A 139 -2.31 -7.43 6.74
CA ASN A 139 -3.12 -8.59 6.46
C ASN A 139 -4.40 -8.15 5.74
N THR A 140 -4.70 -8.79 4.61
CA THR A 140 -5.88 -8.49 3.77
C THR A 140 -7.14 -9.25 4.18
N ASP A 141 -7.10 -10.00 5.27
CA ASP A 141 -8.28 -10.68 5.77
C ASP A 141 -9.38 -9.63 6.06
N PRO A 142 -10.63 -9.87 5.62
CA PRO A 142 -11.76 -8.97 5.89
C PRO A 142 -12.03 -8.70 7.37
N ASP A 143 -11.55 -9.57 8.27
CA ASP A 143 -11.63 -9.35 9.71
C ASP A 143 -10.59 -8.34 10.23
N ASN A 144 -9.57 -8.05 9.45
CA ASN A 144 -8.50 -7.12 9.80
C ASN A 144 -8.59 -5.80 9.03
N LEU A 145 -8.76 -5.86 7.71
CA LEU A 145 -8.77 -4.70 6.81
C LEU A 145 -9.95 -4.77 5.86
N CYS A 146 -10.75 -3.70 5.80
CA CYS A 146 -11.90 -3.59 4.92
C CYS A 146 -11.84 -2.33 4.08
N ALA A 147 -12.27 -2.45 2.82
CA ALA A 147 -12.60 -1.32 1.95
C ALA A 147 -13.88 -1.68 1.19
N TYR A 148 -14.77 -0.75 1.01
CA TYR A 148 -16.04 -1.00 0.33
C TYR A 148 -16.29 -0.01 -0.79
N MET A 149 -16.87 -0.52 -1.86
CA MET A 149 -17.41 0.28 -2.96
C MET A 149 -18.92 -0.03 -3.11
N PRO A 150 -19.76 0.58 -2.28
CA PRO A 150 -21.21 0.33 -2.32
C PRO A 150 -21.83 0.63 -3.68
N VAL A 151 -21.35 1.69 -4.34
CA VAL A 151 -21.80 2.06 -5.68
C VAL A 151 -20.57 2.26 -6.56
N PRO A 152 -20.37 1.39 -7.57
CA PRO A 152 -19.30 1.60 -8.55
C PRO A 152 -19.56 2.85 -9.39
N TYR A 153 -18.54 3.31 -10.11
CA TYR A 153 -18.70 4.43 -11.03
C TYR A 153 -19.82 4.14 -12.02
N THR A 154 -20.90 4.90 -11.92
CA THR A 154 -22.11 4.75 -12.73
C THR A 154 -22.40 6.07 -13.46
N PRO A 155 -22.22 6.11 -14.79
CA PRO A 155 -22.62 7.26 -15.58
C PRO A 155 -24.13 7.35 -15.68
N MET A 156 -24.67 8.55 -15.59
CA MET A 156 -26.09 8.84 -15.81
C MET A 156 -26.33 9.26 -17.27
N PRO A 157 -27.55 9.09 -17.75
CA PRO A 157 -27.95 9.62 -19.06
C PRO A 157 -27.70 11.12 -19.16
N LEU A 158 -27.54 11.60 -20.41
CA LEU A 158 -27.45 13.03 -20.67
C LEU A 158 -28.78 13.70 -20.41
N PHE A 159 -28.78 14.81 -19.69
CA PHE A 159 -29.94 15.64 -19.41
C PHE A 159 -29.81 16.98 -20.11
N PRO A 160 -30.85 17.47 -20.78
CA PRO A 160 -30.87 18.83 -21.29
C PRO A 160 -30.98 19.83 -20.13
N GLN A 161 -30.06 20.80 -20.08
CA GLN A 161 -30.12 21.91 -19.12
C GLN A 161 -30.60 23.23 -19.75
N GLY A 162 -30.73 23.26 -21.03
CA GLY A 162 -31.15 24.40 -21.84
C GLY A 162 -31.44 23.95 -23.27
N SER A 163 -31.64 24.91 -24.17
CA SER A 163 -31.97 24.58 -25.56
C SER A 163 -30.78 23.97 -26.35
N LEU A 164 -29.54 24.14 -25.87
CA LEU A 164 -28.31 23.66 -26.52
C LEU A 164 -27.33 22.95 -25.57
N ASP A 165 -27.60 22.99 -24.28
CA ASP A 165 -26.68 22.43 -23.27
C ASP A 165 -27.14 21.07 -22.76
N LEU A 166 -26.23 20.10 -22.77
CA LEU A 166 -26.41 18.77 -22.21
C LEU A 166 -25.51 18.58 -21.00
N ILE A 167 -26.08 18.21 -19.87
CA ILE A 167 -25.33 17.82 -18.68
C ILE A 167 -25.16 16.31 -18.64
N SER A 168 -23.95 15.89 -18.37
CA SER A 168 -23.62 14.50 -18.08
C SER A 168 -23.12 14.39 -16.64
N GLN A 169 -23.78 13.57 -15.86
CA GLN A 169 -23.44 13.29 -14.46
C GLN A 169 -22.97 11.86 -14.29
N ALA A 170 -22.19 11.60 -13.26
CA ALA A 170 -21.87 10.26 -12.81
C ALA A 170 -21.79 10.27 -11.29
N HIS A 171 -22.12 9.17 -10.66
CA HIS A 171 -21.97 9.02 -9.22
C HIS A 171 -21.17 7.76 -8.88
N MET A 172 -20.52 7.79 -7.72
CA MET A 172 -19.76 6.70 -7.15
C MET A 172 -19.77 6.86 -5.63
N GLN A 173 -19.90 5.75 -4.91
CA GLN A 173 -19.72 5.74 -3.47
C GLN A 173 -18.54 4.82 -3.11
N TYR A 174 -17.65 5.31 -2.28
CA TYR A 174 -16.46 4.61 -1.85
C TYR A 174 -16.19 4.89 -0.38
N ILE A 175 -15.89 3.84 0.36
CA ILE A 175 -15.42 3.90 1.74
C ILE A 175 -13.93 3.52 1.71
N PRO A 176 -13.02 4.41 2.12
CA PRO A 176 -11.59 4.12 2.12
C PRO A 176 -11.28 2.95 3.05
N PRO A 177 -10.11 2.32 2.89
CA PRO A 177 -9.71 1.22 3.76
C PRO A 177 -9.68 1.67 5.22
N TYR A 178 -10.27 0.87 6.08
CA TYR A 178 -10.17 1.05 7.52
C TYR A 178 -9.75 -0.26 8.19
N LEU A 179 -8.98 -0.13 9.24
CA LEU A 179 -8.52 -1.24 10.05
C LEU A 179 -9.54 -1.55 11.15
N LYS A 180 -9.98 -2.79 11.22
CA LYS A 180 -10.71 -3.32 12.37
C LYS A 180 -9.76 -3.63 13.54
N ARG A 181 -8.52 -4.01 13.21
CA ARG A 181 -7.45 -4.29 14.18
C ARG A 181 -6.20 -3.52 13.77
N THR A 182 -5.85 -2.49 14.51
CA THR A 182 -4.68 -1.64 14.23
C THR A 182 -3.37 -2.42 14.27
N THR A 183 -3.29 -3.46 15.11
CA THR A 183 -2.14 -4.34 15.23
C THR A 183 -1.93 -5.28 14.02
N SER A 184 -2.90 -5.38 13.11
CA SER A 184 -2.76 -6.17 11.87
C SER A 184 -1.97 -5.47 10.76
N MET A 185 -1.51 -4.25 11.04
CA MET A 185 -0.70 -3.45 10.13
C MET A 185 0.53 -2.90 10.85
N LEU A 186 1.62 -2.79 10.13
CA LEU A 186 2.87 -2.19 10.60
C LEU A 186 3.44 -1.29 9.50
N TYR A 187 3.74 -0.06 9.85
CA TYR A 187 4.48 0.85 9.00
C TYR A 187 5.97 0.77 9.31
N ALA A 188 6.78 0.79 8.26
CA ALA A 188 8.23 0.89 8.37
C ALA A 188 8.69 2.09 7.53
N ASP A 189 9.06 3.15 8.21
CA ASP A 189 9.55 4.38 7.57
C ASP A 189 11.07 4.32 7.46
N VAL A 190 11.60 4.75 6.32
CA VAL A 190 13.04 4.90 6.12
C VAL A 190 13.55 6.02 7.01
N GLN A 191 14.70 5.82 7.66
CA GLN A 191 15.36 6.81 8.51
C GLN A 191 16.04 7.95 7.72
#